data_90ee2d17f833e56941723853ae8f1211
#
_entry.id   90ee2d17f833e56941723853ae8f1211
#
_cell.length_a   1.000
_cell.length_b   1.000
_cell.length_c   1.000
_cell.angle_alpha   90.00
_cell.angle_beta   90.00
_cell.angle_gamma   90.00
#
_symmetry.space_group_name_H-M   'P 1'
#
loop_
_entity.id
_entity.type
_entity.pdbx_description
1 polymer ?
#
loop_
_entity_poly.entity_id
_entity_poly.type
_entity_poly.pdbx_seq_one_letter_code
_entity_poly.pdbx_strand_id
1 'polypeptide(L)'
;MKSHILAFTISLMSFCLPTPAKALNPVHLEQLRQTGSCVGCDLSSAQLPEALLSNTDLRGANLTGANLRNADLRRANLEGANLSGASLIYANLTDANLTRANLIVTALIGANLTRANLVGAALSMARLPGANLTGADLRQADLQAADLSNANLYGADLREANLRNADWENTIQKNVKLDSAILPDGSLYP
;
A
#
# COMPACT_ATOMS: atom_id res chain seq x y z
N MET A 1 -30.52 5.42 -6.53
CA MET A 1 -29.78 5.46 -5.24
C MET A 1 -28.53 6.30 -5.48
N LYS A 2 -28.49 7.52 -4.93
CA LYS A 2 -27.42 8.48 -5.22
C LYS A 2 -26.20 8.14 -4.37
N SER A 3 -25.10 7.82 -5.04
CA SER A 3 -23.77 7.59 -4.47
C SER A 3 -23.31 8.85 -3.75
N HIS A 4 -22.98 8.74 -2.46
CA HIS A 4 -22.37 9.82 -1.70
C HIS A 4 -20.92 9.97 -2.12
N ILE A 5 -20.70 10.95 -2.97
CA ILE A 5 -19.40 11.32 -3.54
C ILE A 5 -18.66 12.20 -2.53
N LEU A 6 -17.40 11.84 -2.32
CA LEU A 6 -16.34 12.51 -1.57
C LEU A 6 -16.56 14.01 -1.32
N ALA A 7 -16.79 14.37 -0.08
CA ALA A 7 -16.65 15.76 0.36
C ALA A 7 -15.18 16.00 0.76
N PHE A 8 -14.38 16.51 -0.18
CA PHE A 8 -13.06 17.05 0.14
C PHE A 8 -13.22 18.55 0.43
N THR A 9 -13.08 18.94 1.67
CA THR A 9 -12.84 20.35 2.00
C THR A 9 -11.36 20.65 1.78
N ILE A 10 -11.03 21.17 0.60
CA ILE A 10 -9.71 21.75 0.35
C ILE A 10 -9.76 23.17 0.92
N SER A 11 -9.12 23.37 2.08
CA SER A 11 -8.81 24.70 2.58
C SER A 11 -7.77 25.33 1.67
N LEU A 12 -8.16 26.36 0.91
CA LEU A 12 -7.26 27.21 0.15
C LEU A 12 -6.45 28.06 1.14
N MET A 13 -5.27 27.57 1.55
CA MET A 13 -4.24 28.43 2.11
C MET A 13 -3.16 28.67 1.06
N SER A 14 -3.18 29.90 0.55
CA SER A 14 -2.14 30.50 -0.28
C SER A 14 -0.84 30.57 0.52
N PHE A 15 0.17 29.77 0.15
CA PHE A 15 1.55 30.00 0.60
C PHE A 15 2.58 29.67 -0.47
N CYS A 16 3.36 30.72 -0.75
CA CYS A 16 4.74 30.79 -1.23
C CYS A 16 5.34 29.53 -1.88
N LEU A 17 5.60 29.63 -3.17
CA LEU A 17 6.24 28.61 -4.01
C LEU A 17 7.67 28.31 -3.58
N PRO A 18 8.04 27.05 -3.48
CA PRO A 18 9.33 26.60 -3.96
C PRO A 18 9.17 25.59 -5.10
N THR A 19 9.91 25.78 -6.18
CA THR A 19 10.29 24.88 -7.27
C THR A 19 9.24 23.90 -7.81
N PRO A 20 9.18 23.66 -9.13
CA PRO A 20 8.12 22.84 -9.70
C PRO A 20 8.29 21.37 -9.29
N ALA A 21 7.68 20.99 -8.20
CA ALA A 21 7.27 19.59 -8.01
C ALA A 21 6.45 19.25 -9.26
N LYS A 22 6.77 18.13 -9.90
CA LYS A 22 6.02 17.62 -11.06
C LYS A 22 4.54 17.74 -10.71
N ALA A 23 3.85 18.69 -11.35
CA ALA A 23 2.53 19.11 -10.89
C ALA A 23 1.59 17.90 -11.00
N LEU A 24 0.94 17.57 -9.88
CA LEU A 24 -0.22 16.69 -9.84
C LEU A 24 -1.09 16.98 -11.06
N ASN A 25 -1.42 15.98 -11.87
CA ASN A 25 -2.32 16.19 -13.02
C ASN A 25 -3.74 16.48 -12.48
N PRO A 26 -4.21 17.73 -12.52
CA PRO A 26 -5.48 18.10 -11.92
C PRO A 26 -6.67 17.38 -12.59
N VAL A 27 -6.52 16.99 -13.85
CA VAL A 27 -7.54 16.24 -14.61
C VAL A 27 -7.72 14.84 -14.01
N HIS A 28 -6.62 14.14 -13.69
CA HIS A 28 -6.68 12.80 -13.11
C HIS A 28 -7.26 12.81 -11.69
N LEU A 29 -6.93 13.82 -10.89
CA LEU A 29 -7.52 13.95 -9.56
C LEU A 29 -9.02 14.21 -9.63
N GLU A 30 -9.45 15.05 -10.55
CA GLU A 30 -10.87 15.33 -10.74
C GLU A 30 -11.61 14.09 -11.30
N GLN A 31 -10.99 13.35 -12.23
CA GLN A 31 -11.52 12.06 -12.71
C GLN A 31 -11.74 11.10 -11.54
N LEU A 32 -10.73 10.91 -10.68
CA LEU A 32 -10.85 10.05 -9.51
C LEU A 32 -12.00 10.49 -8.61
N ARG A 33 -12.15 11.78 -8.40
CA ARG A 33 -13.20 12.37 -7.57
C ARG A 33 -14.61 12.14 -8.14
N GLN A 34 -14.77 12.25 -9.44
CA GLN A 34 -16.08 12.16 -10.10
C GLN A 34 -16.52 10.73 -10.34
N THR A 35 -15.59 9.84 -10.69
CA THR A 35 -15.92 8.50 -11.17
C THR A 35 -15.58 7.39 -10.18
N GLY A 36 -14.74 7.66 -9.19
CA GLY A 36 -14.13 6.62 -8.34
C GLY A 36 -13.18 5.69 -9.10
N SER A 37 -12.75 6.08 -10.31
CA SER A 37 -11.84 5.30 -11.15
C SER A 37 -10.75 6.16 -11.74
N CYS A 38 -9.50 5.70 -11.63
CA CYS A 38 -8.31 6.37 -12.16
C CYS A 38 -7.29 5.34 -12.65
N VAL A 39 -7.73 4.46 -13.54
CA VAL A 39 -6.89 3.41 -14.12
C VAL A 39 -5.76 4.04 -14.95
N GLY A 40 -4.51 3.69 -14.64
CA GLY A 40 -3.32 4.23 -15.30
C GLY A 40 -3.08 5.73 -15.09
N CYS A 41 -3.82 6.40 -14.20
CA CYS A 41 -3.63 7.82 -13.94
C CYS A 41 -2.25 8.14 -13.35
N ASP A 42 -1.73 9.34 -13.65
CA ASP A 42 -0.59 9.90 -12.94
C ASP A 42 -1.10 10.71 -11.73
N LEU A 43 -0.95 10.10 -10.56
CA LEU A 43 -1.24 10.66 -9.24
C LEU A 43 0.06 10.79 -8.42
N SER A 44 1.21 10.86 -9.10
CA SER A 44 2.51 10.96 -8.45
C SER A 44 2.59 12.22 -7.58
N SER A 45 3.13 12.05 -6.36
CA SER A 45 3.23 13.09 -5.34
C SER A 45 1.90 13.70 -4.90
N ALA A 46 0.76 13.07 -5.24
CA ALA A 46 -0.57 13.54 -4.86
C ALA A 46 -0.69 13.68 -3.33
N GLN A 47 -1.27 14.78 -2.87
CA GLN A 47 -1.59 14.99 -1.47
C GLN A 47 -3.02 14.50 -1.21
N LEU A 48 -3.16 13.27 -0.72
CA LEU A 48 -4.41 12.56 -0.49
C LEU A 48 -4.52 12.05 0.97
N PRO A 49 -4.07 12.84 1.99
CA PRO A 49 -4.24 12.38 3.36
C PRO A 49 -5.73 12.27 3.70
N GLU A 50 -6.09 11.23 4.46
CA GLU A 50 -7.47 10.96 4.88
C GLU A 50 -8.48 10.77 3.72
N ALA A 51 -7.97 10.56 2.50
CA ALA A 51 -8.82 10.42 1.32
C ALA A 51 -9.73 9.20 1.43
N LEU A 52 -11.01 9.38 1.05
CA LEU A 52 -12.00 8.31 0.99
C LEU A 52 -11.93 7.62 -0.38
N LEU A 53 -11.08 6.62 -0.49
CA LEU A 53 -10.77 5.88 -1.72
C LEU A 53 -11.27 4.42 -1.65
N SER A 54 -12.23 4.14 -0.77
CA SER A 54 -12.79 2.79 -0.66
C SER A 54 -13.53 2.38 -1.94
N ASN A 55 -13.30 1.12 -2.37
CA ASN A 55 -13.85 0.53 -3.60
C ASN A 55 -13.45 1.27 -4.89
N THR A 56 -12.40 2.09 -4.90
CA THR A 56 -11.92 2.79 -6.10
C THR A 56 -11.11 1.85 -7.00
N ASP A 57 -11.13 2.14 -8.30
CA ASP A 57 -10.30 1.45 -9.28
C ASP A 57 -9.06 2.30 -9.62
N LEU A 58 -7.91 1.87 -9.08
CA LEU A 58 -6.60 2.52 -9.21
C LEU A 58 -5.59 1.61 -9.93
N ARG A 59 -6.07 0.65 -10.73
CA ARG A 59 -5.19 -0.29 -11.44
C ARG A 59 -4.16 0.42 -12.29
N GLY A 60 -2.90 0.03 -12.13
CA GLY A 60 -1.79 0.61 -12.87
C GLY A 60 -1.56 2.11 -12.64
N ALA A 61 -2.24 2.74 -11.67
CA ALA A 61 -2.03 4.15 -11.37
C ALA A 61 -0.61 4.40 -10.86
N ASN A 62 -0.04 5.53 -11.24
CA ASN A 62 1.22 6.02 -10.70
C ASN A 62 0.95 6.86 -9.46
N LEU A 63 1.20 6.30 -8.29
CA LEU A 63 1.10 6.91 -6.96
C LEU A 63 2.48 7.13 -6.32
N THR A 64 3.55 7.18 -7.13
CA THR A 64 4.92 7.35 -6.64
C THR A 64 5.03 8.59 -5.76
N GLY A 65 5.52 8.40 -4.53
CA GLY A 65 5.68 9.48 -3.56
C GLY A 65 4.39 10.14 -3.08
N ALA A 66 3.22 9.57 -3.37
CA ALA A 66 1.94 10.12 -2.92
C ALA A 66 1.81 10.08 -1.39
N ASN A 67 1.15 11.07 -0.82
CA ASN A 67 0.77 11.11 0.59
C ASN A 67 -0.66 10.58 0.76
N LEU A 68 -0.76 9.33 1.23
CA LEU A 68 -2.01 8.61 1.50
C LEU A 68 -2.17 8.30 3.01
N ARG A 69 -1.60 9.13 3.87
CA ARG A 69 -1.69 8.94 5.33
C ARG A 69 -3.14 8.93 5.78
N ASN A 70 -3.51 7.95 6.63
CA ASN A 70 -4.87 7.75 7.13
C ASN A 70 -5.93 7.55 6.05
N ALA A 71 -5.56 7.34 4.77
CA ALA A 71 -6.53 7.14 3.69
C ALA A 71 -7.34 5.86 3.90
N ASP A 72 -8.60 5.91 3.53
CA ASP A 72 -9.47 4.74 3.45
C ASP A 72 -9.38 4.14 2.03
N LEU A 73 -8.61 3.07 1.90
CA LEU A 73 -8.39 2.31 0.66
C LEU A 73 -9.04 0.91 0.74
N ARG A 74 -10.03 0.74 1.61
CA ARG A 74 -10.72 -0.56 1.75
C ARG A 74 -11.29 -1.03 0.43
N ARG A 75 -10.97 -2.27 0.05
CA ARG A 75 -11.42 -2.89 -1.21
C ARG A 75 -11.03 -2.09 -2.46
N ALA A 76 -10.10 -1.16 -2.38
CA ALA A 76 -9.56 -0.48 -3.56
C ALA A 76 -8.81 -1.50 -4.44
N ASN A 77 -8.92 -1.33 -5.75
CA ASN A 77 -8.16 -2.13 -6.69
C ASN A 77 -6.91 -1.36 -7.12
N LEU A 78 -5.78 -1.75 -6.54
CA LEU A 78 -4.43 -1.19 -6.78
C LEU A 78 -3.55 -2.17 -7.58
N GLU A 79 -4.15 -3.12 -8.32
CA GLU A 79 -3.43 -4.10 -9.10
C GLU A 79 -2.43 -3.42 -10.05
N GLY A 80 -1.15 -3.80 -9.95
CA GLY A 80 -0.08 -3.23 -10.75
C GLY A 80 0.19 -1.74 -10.53
N ALA A 81 -0.41 -1.09 -9.53
CA ALA A 81 -0.16 0.31 -9.23
C ALA A 81 1.28 0.53 -8.74
N ASN A 82 1.83 1.69 -9.04
CA ASN A 82 3.14 2.10 -8.54
C ASN A 82 2.99 3.03 -7.32
N LEU A 83 3.26 2.49 -6.14
CA LEU A 83 3.23 3.18 -4.84
C LEU A 83 4.63 3.42 -4.28
N SER A 84 5.67 3.29 -5.11
CA SER A 84 7.06 3.41 -4.68
C SER A 84 7.30 4.74 -3.95
N GLY A 85 7.88 4.67 -2.74
CA GLY A 85 8.13 5.83 -1.89
C GLY A 85 6.90 6.56 -1.37
N ALA A 86 5.69 6.05 -1.59
CA ALA A 86 4.47 6.65 -1.06
C ALA A 86 4.37 6.52 0.48
N SER A 87 3.58 7.40 1.10
CA SER A 87 3.25 7.32 2.52
C SER A 87 1.82 6.80 2.72
N LEU A 88 1.69 5.58 3.21
CA LEU A 88 0.45 4.90 3.59
C LEU A 88 0.36 4.70 5.12
N ILE A 89 1.02 5.57 5.88
CA ILE A 89 1.06 5.47 7.34
C ILE A 89 -0.37 5.56 7.87
N TYR A 90 -0.76 4.54 8.66
CA TYR A 90 -2.11 4.36 9.23
C TYR A 90 -3.24 4.27 8.19
N ALA A 91 -2.95 4.05 6.90
CA ALA A 91 -3.98 3.83 5.90
C ALA A 91 -4.72 2.52 6.14
N ASN A 92 -6.00 2.47 5.75
CA ASN A 92 -6.81 1.27 5.80
C ASN A 92 -6.91 0.62 4.42
N LEU A 93 -6.20 -0.49 4.24
CA LEU A 93 -6.14 -1.29 3.01
C LEU A 93 -6.87 -2.65 3.19
N THR A 94 -7.80 -2.74 4.14
CA THR A 94 -8.55 -3.97 4.37
C THR A 94 -9.23 -4.45 3.09
N ASP A 95 -9.03 -5.72 2.73
CA ASP A 95 -9.56 -6.35 1.52
C ASP A 95 -9.09 -5.68 0.20
N ALA A 96 -8.09 -4.82 0.20
CA ALA A 96 -7.57 -4.18 -1.03
C ALA A 96 -6.83 -5.20 -1.92
N ASN A 97 -6.91 -5.00 -3.23
CA ASN A 97 -6.13 -5.75 -4.21
C ASN A 97 -4.86 -4.98 -4.58
N LEU A 98 -3.72 -5.47 -4.12
CA LEU A 98 -2.37 -4.96 -4.38
C LEU A 98 -1.54 -5.97 -5.21
N THR A 99 -2.19 -6.87 -5.93
CA THR A 99 -1.51 -7.87 -6.76
C THR A 99 -0.52 -7.20 -7.70
N ARG A 100 0.75 -7.63 -7.67
CA ARG A 100 1.84 -7.08 -8.46
C ARG A 100 2.06 -5.56 -8.34
N ALA A 101 1.55 -4.93 -7.28
CA ALA A 101 1.83 -3.52 -7.01
C ALA A 101 3.30 -3.31 -6.64
N ASN A 102 3.84 -2.15 -7.01
CA ASN A 102 5.16 -1.72 -6.60
C ASN A 102 5.06 -0.89 -5.32
N LEU A 103 5.51 -1.46 -4.21
CA LEU A 103 5.52 -0.87 -2.87
C LEU A 103 6.97 -0.68 -2.34
N ILE A 104 7.95 -0.62 -3.24
CA ILE A 104 9.35 -0.46 -2.85
C ILE A 104 9.54 0.85 -2.06
N VAL A 105 10.21 0.77 -0.90
CA VAL A 105 10.47 1.93 0.00
C VAL A 105 9.20 2.63 0.49
N THR A 106 8.05 2.01 0.37
CA THR A 106 6.76 2.56 0.81
C THR A 106 6.66 2.56 2.34
N ALA A 107 6.13 3.64 2.92
CA ALA A 107 5.88 3.71 4.36
C ALA A 107 4.46 3.22 4.68
N LEU A 108 4.36 2.04 5.33
CA LEU A 108 3.12 1.36 5.73
C LEU A 108 3.02 1.22 7.26
N ILE A 109 3.67 2.10 8.00
CA ILE A 109 3.73 2.06 9.48
C ILE A 109 2.31 2.10 10.04
N GLY A 110 1.94 1.09 10.83
CA GLY A 110 0.62 0.96 11.43
C GLY A 110 -0.55 0.82 10.45
N ALA A 111 -0.28 0.59 9.16
CA ALA A 111 -1.33 0.39 8.16
C ALA A 111 -2.12 -0.89 8.44
N ASN A 112 -3.40 -0.89 8.09
CA ASN A 112 -4.27 -2.06 8.17
C ASN A 112 -4.38 -2.74 6.80
N LEU A 113 -3.69 -3.87 6.63
CA LEU A 113 -3.68 -4.71 5.43
C LEU A 113 -4.44 -6.03 5.66
N THR A 114 -5.38 -6.05 6.62
CA THR A 114 -6.16 -7.26 6.91
C THR A 114 -6.82 -7.80 5.64
N ARG A 115 -6.54 -9.07 5.32
CA ARG A 115 -7.02 -9.79 4.13
C ARG A 115 -6.68 -9.09 2.80
N ALA A 116 -5.72 -8.19 2.75
CA ALA A 116 -5.25 -7.60 1.49
C ALA A 116 -4.60 -8.69 0.61
N ASN A 117 -4.77 -8.56 -0.69
CA ASN A 117 -4.10 -9.42 -1.68
C ASN A 117 -2.83 -8.71 -2.17
N LEU A 118 -1.67 -9.24 -1.80
CA LEU A 118 -0.34 -8.73 -2.13
C LEU A 118 0.45 -9.74 -2.98
N VAL A 119 -0.22 -10.67 -3.68
CA VAL A 119 0.44 -11.70 -4.48
C VAL A 119 1.37 -11.07 -5.50
N GLY A 120 2.65 -11.46 -5.44
CA GLY A 120 3.70 -10.96 -6.33
C GLY A 120 4.00 -9.47 -6.19
N ALA A 121 3.55 -8.80 -5.12
CA ALA A 121 3.88 -7.40 -4.89
C ALA A 121 5.36 -7.20 -4.55
N ALA A 122 5.94 -6.09 -5.00
CA ALA A 122 7.30 -5.70 -4.66
C ALA A 122 7.30 -4.80 -3.41
N LEU A 123 7.77 -5.33 -2.29
CA LEU A 123 7.82 -4.67 -0.98
C LEU A 123 9.25 -4.50 -0.47
N SER A 124 10.25 -4.59 -1.37
CA SER A 124 11.64 -4.47 -0.95
C SER A 124 11.87 -3.14 -0.24
N MET A 125 12.54 -3.19 0.93
CA MET A 125 12.80 -2.03 1.80
C MET A 125 11.53 -1.27 2.24
N ALA A 126 10.34 -1.84 2.10
CA ALA A 126 9.11 -1.24 2.61
C ALA A 126 9.13 -1.21 4.15
N ARG A 127 8.49 -0.21 4.74
CA ARG A 127 8.43 -0.02 6.19
C ARG A 127 7.02 -0.32 6.70
N LEU A 128 6.88 -1.48 7.37
CA LEU A 128 5.62 -1.98 7.91
C LEU A 128 5.61 -2.14 9.45
N PRO A 129 6.38 -1.36 10.26
CA PRO A 129 6.35 -1.55 11.69
C PRO A 129 4.93 -1.43 12.25
N GLY A 130 4.52 -2.42 13.04
CA GLY A 130 3.20 -2.45 13.66
C GLY A 130 2.03 -2.57 12.67
N ALA A 131 2.28 -2.86 11.39
CA ALA A 131 1.20 -3.06 10.42
C ALA A 131 0.38 -4.33 10.74
N ASN A 132 -0.91 -4.29 10.43
CA ASN A 132 -1.79 -5.46 10.57
C ASN A 132 -1.95 -6.18 9.22
N LEU A 133 -1.30 -7.32 9.08
CA LEU A 133 -1.33 -8.21 7.91
C LEU A 133 -2.14 -9.48 8.16
N THR A 134 -3.07 -9.43 9.14
CA THR A 134 -3.90 -10.60 9.47
C THR A 134 -4.61 -11.16 8.25
N GLY A 135 -4.32 -12.43 7.92
CA GLY A 135 -4.92 -13.14 6.79
C GLY A 135 -4.56 -12.57 5.41
N ALA A 136 -3.56 -11.69 5.30
CA ALA A 136 -3.10 -11.16 4.02
C ALA A 136 -2.47 -12.27 3.16
N ASP A 137 -2.64 -12.16 1.85
CA ASP A 137 -2.02 -13.04 0.86
C ASP A 137 -0.77 -12.37 0.29
N LEU A 138 0.41 -12.83 0.75
CA LEU A 138 1.73 -12.32 0.38
C LEU A 138 2.50 -13.35 -0.45
N ARG A 139 1.81 -14.30 -1.07
CA ARG A 139 2.49 -15.33 -1.88
C ARG A 139 3.33 -14.68 -2.97
N GLN A 140 4.55 -15.17 -3.14
CA GLN A 140 5.49 -14.66 -4.14
C GLN A 140 5.84 -13.17 -3.98
N ALA A 141 5.50 -12.53 -2.86
CA ALA A 141 5.87 -11.15 -2.61
C ALA A 141 7.38 -11.02 -2.36
N ASP A 142 7.98 -9.93 -2.83
CA ASP A 142 9.37 -9.60 -2.52
C ASP A 142 9.42 -8.62 -1.34
N LEU A 143 9.76 -9.15 -0.17
CA LEU A 143 9.91 -8.45 1.10
C LEU A 143 11.39 -8.26 1.49
N GLN A 144 12.31 -8.33 0.52
CA GLN A 144 13.72 -8.23 0.81
C GLN A 144 14.05 -6.94 1.55
N ALA A 145 14.73 -7.06 2.70
CA ALA A 145 15.11 -5.95 3.58
C ALA A 145 13.90 -5.07 4.04
N ALA A 146 12.68 -5.59 4.01
CA ALA A 146 11.52 -4.90 4.57
C ALA A 146 11.58 -4.89 6.09
N ASP A 147 11.06 -3.83 6.71
CA ASP A 147 10.89 -3.71 8.16
C ASP A 147 9.45 -4.11 8.53
N LEU A 148 9.30 -5.32 9.08
CA LEU A 148 8.04 -5.90 9.58
C LEU A 148 7.99 -5.88 11.11
N SER A 149 8.91 -5.21 11.80
CA SER A 149 9.01 -5.24 13.25
C SER A 149 7.66 -4.93 13.92
N ASN A 150 7.28 -5.76 14.92
CA ASN A 150 6.00 -5.67 15.61
C ASN A 150 4.74 -5.84 14.72
N ALA A 151 4.87 -6.26 13.47
CA ALA A 151 3.71 -6.47 12.60
C ALA A 151 2.90 -7.71 13.04
N ASN A 152 1.60 -7.69 12.75
CA ASN A 152 0.72 -8.83 12.97
C ASN A 152 0.53 -9.62 11.67
N LEU A 153 1.15 -10.80 11.59
CA LEU A 153 1.08 -11.74 10.47
C LEU A 153 0.12 -12.91 10.73
N TYR A 154 -0.78 -12.81 11.73
CA TYR A 154 -1.68 -13.91 12.07
C TYR A 154 -2.42 -14.46 10.84
N GLY A 155 -2.19 -15.74 10.50
CA GLY A 155 -2.82 -16.41 9.37
C GLY A 155 -2.44 -15.90 7.98
N ALA A 156 -1.41 -15.05 7.87
CA ALA A 156 -0.90 -14.59 6.57
C ALA A 156 -0.30 -15.74 5.75
N ASP A 157 -0.40 -15.63 4.43
CA ASP A 157 0.16 -16.57 3.49
C ASP A 157 1.41 -15.97 2.82
N LEU A 158 2.59 -16.45 3.23
CA LEU A 158 3.91 -16.00 2.76
C LEU A 158 4.61 -17.07 1.91
N ARG A 159 3.86 -18.04 1.37
CA ARG A 159 4.45 -19.10 0.54
C ARG A 159 5.19 -18.50 -0.66
N GLU A 160 6.38 -19.00 -0.92
CA GLU A 160 7.24 -18.54 -2.00
C GLU A 160 7.67 -17.05 -1.86
N ALA A 161 7.41 -16.38 -0.75
CA ALA A 161 7.83 -15.00 -0.52
C ALA A 161 9.33 -14.91 -0.26
N ASN A 162 9.95 -13.80 -0.62
CA ASN A 162 11.35 -13.49 -0.33
C ASN A 162 11.45 -12.52 0.85
N LEU A 163 11.84 -13.03 2.04
CA LEU A 163 12.05 -12.23 3.24
C LEU A 163 13.53 -11.99 3.54
N ARG A 164 14.44 -12.25 2.60
CA ARG A 164 15.89 -12.11 2.85
C ARG A 164 16.21 -10.74 3.45
N ASN A 165 16.95 -10.74 4.59
CA ASN A 165 17.31 -9.54 5.35
C ASN A 165 16.11 -8.71 5.86
N ALA A 166 14.91 -9.24 5.84
CA ALA A 166 13.76 -8.55 6.45
C ALA A 166 13.91 -8.55 7.98
N ASP A 167 13.52 -7.43 8.60
CA ASP A 167 13.36 -7.38 10.05
C ASP A 167 11.92 -7.81 10.38
N TRP A 168 11.76 -8.95 11.05
CA TRP A 168 10.47 -9.43 11.54
C TRP A 168 10.46 -9.69 13.05
N GLU A 169 11.29 -8.95 13.78
CA GLU A 169 11.33 -9.05 15.23
C GLU A 169 9.96 -8.71 15.85
N ASN A 170 9.60 -9.44 16.89
CA ASN A 170 8.34 -9.27 17.64
C ASN A 170 7.06 -9.38 16.78
N THR A 171 7.12 -9.99 15.61
CA THR A 171 5.92 -10.24 14.79
C THR A 171 5.03 -11.33 15.41
N ILE A 172 3.71 -11.20 15.22
CA ILE A 172 2.76 -12.26 15.56
C ILE A 172 2.69 -13.23 14.37
N GLN A 173 3.26 -14.44 14.52
CA GLN A 173 3.42 -15.42 13.43
C GLN A 173 2.51 -16.66 13.57
N LYS A 174 1.46 -16.58 14.37
CA LYS A 174 0.57 -17.74 14.54
C LYS A 174 -0.19 -18.04 13.25
N ASN A 175 -0.16 -19.32 12.82
CA ASN A 175 -0.80 -19.82 11.61
C ASN A 175 -0.30 -19.19 10.29
N VAL A 176 0.91 -18.66 10.27
CA VAL A 176 1.56 -18.17 9.03
C VAL A 176 1.94 -19.40 8.17
N LYS A 177 1.74 -19.29 6.86
CA LYS A 177 2.21 -20.27 5.88
C LYS A 177 3.49 -19.78 5.24
N LEU A 178 4.53 -20.61 5.23
CA LEU A 178 5.88 -20.23 4.80
C LEU A 178 6.47 -21.20 3.74
N ASP A 179 5.73 -22.20 3.29
CA ASP A 179 6.24 -23.22 2.36
C ASP A 179 7.00 -22.56 1.21
N SER A 180 8.24 -22.96 1.00
CA SER A 180 9.14 -22.41 -0.03
C SER A 180 9.47 -20.91 0.12
N ALA A 181 9.22 -20.29 1.26
CA ALA A 181 9.65 -18.90 1.51
C ALA A 181 11.16 -18.85 1.78
N ILE A 182 11.81 -17.77 1.34
CA ILE A 182 13.17 -17.45 1.75
C ILE A 182 13.08 -16.63 3.03
N LEU A 183 13.65 -17.17 4.12
CA LEU A 183 13.63 -16.55 5.44
C LEU A 183 14.62 -15.38 5.54
N PRO A 184 14.56 -14.55 6.61
CA PRO A 184 15.45 -13.40 6.77
C PRO A 184 16.94 -13.73 6.76
N ASP A 185 17.34 -14.89 7.26
CA ASP A 185 18.72 -15.39 7.23
C ASP A 185 19.14 -15.93 5.85
N GLY A 186 18.24 -15.94 4.88
CA GLY A 186 18.45 -16.44 3.53
C GLY A 186 18.22 -17.94 3.38
N SER A 187 17.82 -18.66 4.42
CA SER A 187 17.45 -20.08 4.35
C SER A 187 16.10 -20.26 3.65
N LEU A 188 15.92 -21.41 2.99
CA LEU A 188 14.64 -21.79 2.40
C LEU A 188 13.80 -22.53 3.45
N TYR A 189 12.57 -22.07 3.65
CA TYR A 189 11.61 -22.82 4.47
C TYR A 189 11.11 -24.05 3.68
N PRO A 190 11.08 -25.27 4.25
CA PRO A 190 10.74 -26.49 3.55
C PRO A 190 9.29 -26.56 3.07
#